data_5d594ee13cc20379222774dd97ac14f3
#
_entry.id   5d594ee13cc20379222774dd97ac14f3
#
_cell.length_a   1.000
_cell.length_b   1.000
_cell.length_c   1.000
_cell.angle_alpha   90.00
_cell.angle_beta   90.00
_cell.angle_gamma   90.00
#
_symmetry.space_group_name_H-M   'P 1'
#
loop_
_entity.id
_entity.type
_entity.pdbx_description
1 polymer ?
#
loop_
_entity_poly.entity_id
_entity_poly.type
_entity_poly.pdbx_seq_one_letter_code
_entity_poly.pdbx_strand_id
1 'polypeptide(L)'
;MTATQDLDIWTLIVHASFVVKVVMFLLLTVSFMSWMFIFQKWFSIRRANAQTDKFEREFWSGNDLNTLYQGAVNNRHHIGSLERIFEAGFREFAKLRGQRGTDPSHMVDGARRAMRATFQREMDFVERHLAFLASTGSVSPYVGLFGTVWGIMHAFRSLANVQQATLAQVAPGIAEALVATAIGLFAAIPAVIAYNRYSHDIERLANRFESFMEEFSNILHRQAVK
;
A
#
# COMPACT_ATOMS: atom_id res chain seq x y z
N MET A 1 43.53 -33.46 -9.83
CA MET A 1 42.92 -32.15 -10.01
C MET A 1 41.46 -32.30 -9.62
N THR A 2 41.16 -31.99 -8.37
CA THR A 2 39.78 -31.95 -7.87
C THR A 2 39.14 -30.72 -8.43
N ALA A 3 38.23 -30.86 -9.39
CA ALA A 3 37.37 -29.79 -9.83
C ALA A 3 36.56 -29.34 -8.58
N THR A 4 36.95 -28.24 -7.96
CA THR A 4 36.08 -27.49 -7.06
C THR A 4 34.88 -27.13 -7.92
N GLN A 5 33.73 -27.81 -7.70
CA GLN A 5 32.49 -27.32 -8.25
C GLN A 5 32.28 -25.96 -7.59
N ASP A 6 32.55 -24.91 -8.39
CA ASP A 6 32.20 -23.57 -7.96
C ASP A 6 30.68 -23.55 -7.68
N LEU A 7 30.31 -23.46 -6.41
CA LEU A 7 28.92 -23.28 -5.95
C LEU A 7 28.50 -21.84 -6.27
N ASP A 8 28.66 -21.45 -7.54
CA ASP A 8 28.19 -20.16 -8.01
C ASP A 8 26.67 -20.15 -7.96
N ILE A 9 26.09 -19.06 -7.47
CA ILE A 9 24.63 -18.89 -7.32
C ILE A 9 23.91 -19.16 -8.64
N TRP A 10 24.51 -18.82 -9.76
CA TRP A 10 23.96 -19.12 -11.09
C TRP A 10 23.86 -20.62 -11.36
N THR A 11 24.89 -21.36 -11.07
CA THR A 11 24.89 -22.83 -11.27
C THR A 11 23.88 -23.52 -10.37
N LEU A 12 23.73 -23.03 -9.13
CA LEU A 12 22.70 -23.51 -8.18
C LEU A 12 21.28 -23.27 -8.73
N ILE A 13 20.98 -22.09 -9.28
CA ILE A 13 19.66 -21.79 -9.84
C ILE A 13 19.37 -22.64 -11.09
N VAL A 14 20.36 -22.83 -11.97
CA VAL A 14 20.19 -23.60 -13.23
C VAL A 14 19.97 -25.08 -12.98
N HIS A 15 20.58 -25.65 -11.95
CA HIS A 15 20.47 -27.08 -11.63
C HIS A 15 19.34 -27.42 -10.64
N ALA A 16 18.71 -26.42 -10.03
CA ALA A 16 17.60 -26.59 -9.11
C ALA A 16 16.44 -27.42 -9.71
N SER A 17 15.73 -28.17 -8.86
CA SER A 17 14.55 -28.93 -9.28
C SER A 17 13.51 -28.00 -9.91
N PHE A 18 12.70 -28.53 -10.82
CA PHE A 18 11.66 -27.73 -11.53
C PHE A 18 10.74 -26.96 -10.54
N VAL A 19 10.32 -27.61 -9.44
CA VAL A 19 9.44 -26.98 -8.44
C VAL A 19 10.16 -25.83 -7.74
N VAL A 20 11.43 -25.99 -7.36
CA VAL A 20 12.22 -24.92 -6.71
C VAL A 20 12.43 -23.76 -7.68
N LYS A 21 12.65 -24.01 -8.96
CA LYS A 21 12.72 -22.94 -10.00
C LYS A 21 11.40 -22.15 -10.10
N VAL A 22 10.26 -22.84 -10.11
CA VAL A 22 8.94 -22.18 -10.14
C VAL A 22 8.75 -21.31 -8.92
N VAL A 23 9.08 -21.82 -7.72
CA VAL A 23 9.00 -21.06 -6.46
C VAL A 23 9.89 -19.82 -6.51
N MET A 24 11.16 -19.95 -6.92
CA MET A 24 12.08 -18.81 -7.05
C MET A 24 11.58 -17.78 -8.05
N PHE A 25 11.08 -18.19 -9.22
CA PHE A 25 10.54 -17.30 -10.23
C PHE A 25 9.30 -16.54 -9.71
N LEU A 26 8.39 -17.23 -9.03
CA LEU A 26 7.21 -16.62 -8.42
C LEU A 26 7.62 -15.57 -7.37
N LEU A 27 8.54 -15.91 -6.47
CA LEU A 27 9.04 -15.01 -5.44
C LEU A 27 9.74 -13.77 -6.02
N LEU A 28 10.54 -13.94 -7.06
CA LEU A 28 11.19 -12.82 -7.76
C LEU A 28 10.16 -11.91 -8.42
N THR A 29 9.13 -12.48 -9.05
CA THR A 29 8.04 -11.72 -9.67
C THR A 29 7.27 -10.91 -8.60
N VAL A 30 6.90 -11.54 -7.49
CA VAL A 30 6.22 -10.89 -6.36
C VAL A 30 7.11 -9.80 -5.76
N SER A 31 8.41 -10.05 -5.62
CA SER A 31 9.38 -9.07 -5.14
C SER A 31 9.44 -7.84 -6.03
N PHE A 32 9.53 -8.03 -7.35
CA PHE A 32 9.53 -6.93 -8.31
C PHE A 32 8.26 -6.10 -8.25
N MET A 33 7.08 -6.75 -8.21
CA MET A 33 5.79 -6.07 -8.05
C MET A 33 5.72 -5.31 -6.72
N SER A 34 6.24 -5.89 -5.65
CA SER A 34 6.31 -5.26 -4.33
C SER A 34 7.13 -3.96 -4.37
N TRP A 35 8.31 -3.97 -4.97
CA TRP A 35 9.12 -2.77 -5.15
C TRP A 35 8.42 -1.70 -5.98
N MET A 36 7.74 -2.08 -7.05
CA MET A 36 6.94 -1.16 -7.86
C MET A 36 5.87 -0.47 -7.02
N PHE A 37 5.11 -1.22 -6.21
CA PHE A 37 4.08 -0.65 -5.33
C PHE A 37 4.66 0.17 -4.18
N ILE A 38 5.83 -0.19 -3.64
CA ILE A 38 6.54 0.60 -2.63
C ILE A 38 6.84 2.00 -3.18
N PHE A 39 7.47 2.11 -4.36
CA PHE A 39 7.79 3.41 -4.94
C PHE A 39 6.54 4.19 -5.32
N GLN A 40 5.54 3.55 -5.95
CA GLN A 40 4.28 4.19 -6.31
C GLN A 40 3.58 4.78 -5.07
N LYS A 41 3.55 4.03 -3.98
CA LYS A 41 2.92 4.45 -2.72
C LYS A 41 3.68 5.60 -2.06
N TRP A 42 5.00 5.54 -2.06
CA TRP A 42 5.84 6.61 -1.53
C TRP A 42 5.57 7.95 -2.20
N PHE A 43 5.50 7.96 -3.54
CA PHE A 43 5.16 9.18 -4.29
C PHE A 43 3.73 9.63 -4.05
N SER A 44 2.77 8.70 -4.00
CA SER A 44 1.35 8.99 -3.77
C SER A 44 1.12 9.65 -2.42
N ILE A 45 1.67 9.08 -1.33
CA ILE A 45 1.52 9.62 0.03
C ILE A 45 2.21 10.98 0.16
N ARG A 46 3.42 11.15 -0.39
CA ARG A 46 4.10 12.45 -0.39
C ARG A 46 3.28 13.53 -1.10
N ARG A 47 2.71 13.18 -2.25
CA ARG A 47 1.85 14.10 -3.00
C ARG A 47 0.58 14.44 -2.22
N ALA A 48 -0.08 13.45 -1.63
CA ALA A 48 -1.28 13.65 -0.82
C ALA A 48 -1.02 14.58 0.38
N ASN A 49 0.08 14.37 1.11
CA ASN A 49 0.47 15.25 2.21
C ASN A 49 0.75 16.68 1.73
N ALA A 50 1.52 16.87 0.65
CA ALA A 50 1.83 18.20 0.12
C ALA A 50 0.57 18.95 -0.35
N GLN A 51 -0.38 18.25 -0.99
CA GLN A 51 -1.66 18.82 -1.40
C GLN A 51 -2.52 19.19 -0.18
N THR A 52 -2.56 18.32 0.85
CA THR A 52 -3.26 18.59 2.10
C THR A 52 -2.68 19.81 2.82
N ASP A 53 -1.36 19.89 2.97
CA ASP A 53 -0.69 21.03 3.60
C ASP A 53 -0.94 22.36 2.84
N LYS A 54 -0.98 22.30 1.51
CA LYS A 54 -1.30 23.46 0.68
C LYS A 54 -2.73 23.93 0.93
N PHE A 55 -3.70 23.02 0.85
CA PHE A 55 -5.10 23.35 1.01
C PHE A 55 -5.42 23.84 2.42
N GLU A 56 -4.89 23.21 3.48
CA GLU A 56 -5.06 23.68 4.87
C GLU A 56 -4.56 25.11 5.05
N ARG A 57 -3.37 25.45 4.51
CA ARG A 57 -2.87 26.84 4.57
C ARG A 57 -3.80 27.82 3.87
N GLU A 58 -4.33 27.47 2.70
CA GLU A 58 -5.26 28.31 1.96
C GLU A 58 -6.60 28.46 2.69
N PHE A 59 -7.09 27.40 3.30
CA PHE A 59 -8.34 27.39 4.08
C PHE A 59 -8.23 28.25 5.34
N TRP A 60 -7.15 28.11 6.11
CA TRP A 60 -6.95 28.82 7.36
C TRP A 60 -6.42 30.25 7.18
N SER A 61 -6.06 30.68 5.97
CA SER A 61 -5.67 32.06 5.70
C SER A 61 -6.83 33.07 5.71
N GLY A 62 -8.08 32.59 5.91
CA GLY A 62 -9.26 33.43 5.96
C GLY A 62 -9.87 33.76 4.60
N ASN A 63 -9.52 33.03 3.56
CA ASN A 63 -10.13 33.13 2.25
C ASN A 63 -11.64 32.84 2.31
N ASP A 64 -12.41 33.51 1.45
CA ASP A 64 -13.85 33.23 1.32
C ASP A 64 -14.08 31.79 0.84
N LEU A 65 -15.00 31.08 1.52
CA LEU A 65 -15.33 29.68 1.21
C LEU A 65 -15.87 29.51 -0.22
N ASN A 66 -16.56 30.50 -0.77
CA ASN A 66 -17.01 30.44 -2.16
C ASN A 66 -15.85 30.51 -3.14
N THR A 67 -14.84 31.33 -2.85
CA THR A 67 -13.61 31.43 -3.70
C THR A 67 -12.85 30.12 -3.69
N LEU A 68 -12.66 29.49 -2.51
CA LEU A 68 -12.04 28.17 -2.39
C LEU A 68 -12.84 27.10 -3.13
N TYR A 69 -14.16 27.12 -3.01
CA TYR A 69 -15.05 26.19 -3.72
C TYR A 69 -14.94 26.34 -5.24
N GLN A 70 -14.97 27.56 -5.77
CA GLN A 70 -14.80 27.80 -7.19
C GLN A 70 -13.42 27.33 -7.69
N GLY A 71 -12.37 27.54 -6.89
CA GLY A 71 -11.03 27.03 -7.17
C GLY A 71 -11.00 25.51 -7.28
N ALA A 72 -11.65 24.82 -6.34
CA ALA A 72 -11.75 23.36 -6.33
C ALA A 72 -12.55 22.82 -7.55
N VAL A 73 -13.68 23.45 -7.88
CA VAL A 73 -14.52 23.06 -9.03
C VAL A 73 -13.77 23.25 -10.36
N ASN A 74 -13.06 24.36 -10.52
CA ASN A 74 -12.33 24.67 -11.75
C ASN A 74 -11.12 23.76 -11.98
N ASN A 75 -10.50 23.25 -10.90
CA ASN A 75 -9.31 22.42 -10.96
C ASN A 75 -9.56 20.93 -10.60
N ARG A 76 -10.76 20.44 -10.79
CA ARG A 76 -11.25 19.11 -10.32
C ARG A 76 -10.31 17.93 -10.58
N HIS A 77 -9.51 17.98 -11.65
CA HIS A 77 -8.59 16.90 -12.00
C HIS A 77 -7.25 16.94 -11.25
N HIS A 78 -6.94 18.06 -10.57
CA HIS A 78 -5.65 18.27 -9.92
C HIS A 78 -5.72 18.53 -8.42
N ILE A 79 -6.93 18.57 -7.85
CA ILE A 79 -7.16 18.79 -6.41
C ILE A 79 -6.81 17.58 -5.56
N GLY A 80 -6.39 17.85 -4.31
CA GLY A 80 -6.08 16.83 -3.32
C GLY A 80 -7.33 16.20 -2.69
N SER A 81 -7.13 15.13 -1.94
CA SER A 81 -8.21 14.41 -1.25
C SER A 81 -8.98 15.29 -0.27
N LEU A 82 -8.27 16.11 0.53
CA LEU A 82 -8.90 17.03 1.49
C LEU A 82 -9.76 18.08 0.80
N GLU A 83 -9.28 18.63 -0.31
CA GLU A 83 -10.00 19.62 -1.10
C GLU A 83 -11.26 19.04 -1.75
N ARG A 84 -11.25 17.75 -2.15
CA ARG A 84 -12.45 17.03 -2.62
C ARG A 84 -13.48 16.83 -1.50
N ILE A 85 -13.02 16.53 -0.29
CA ILE A 85 -13.89 16.41 0.88
C ILE A 85 -14.56 17.75 1.18
N PHE A 86 -13.78 18.85 1.16
CA PHE A 86 -14.29 20.21 1.30
C PHE A 86 -15.32 20.54 0.21
N GLU A 87 -14.98 20.33 -1.08
CA GLU A 87 -15.88 20.58 -2.22
C GLU A 87 -17.20 19.84 -2.07
N ALA A 88 -17.17 18.56 -1.66
CA ALA A 88 -18.37 17.76 -1.49
C ALA A 88 -19.27 18.29 -0.35
N GLY A 89 -18.68 18.67 0.77
CA GLY A 89 -19.40 19.24 1.92
C GLY A 89 -20.01 20.59 1.60
N PHE A 90 -19.23 21.50 1.04
CA PHE A 90 -19.68 22.84 0.69
C PHE A 90 -20.76 22.83 -0.38
N ARG A 91 -20.62 22.00 -1.40
CA ARG A 91 -21.63 21.82 -2.45
C ARG A 91 -22.97 21.39 -1.88
N GLU A 92 -23.01 20.40 -0.99
CA GLU A 92 -24.27 19.93 -0.39
C GLU A 92 -24.86 21.00 0.56
N PHE A 93 -24.03 21.69 1.33
CA PHE A 93 -24.44 22.80 2.15
C PHE A 93 -25.07 23.94 1.34
N ALA A 94 -24.42 24.38 0.27
CA ALA A 94 -24.93 25.43 -0.62
C ALA A 94 -26.25 25.05 -1.29
N LYS A 95 -26.38 23.78 -1.71
CA LYS A 95 -27.60 23.25 -2.30
C LYS A 95 -28.78 23.29 -1.30
N LEU A 96 -28.56 22.84 -0.07
CA LEU A 96 -29.60 22.82 0.98
C LEU A 96 -29.98 24.23 1.43
N ARG A 97 -29.01 25.17 1.50
CA ARG A 97 -29.25 26.59 1.81
C ARG A 97 -30.12 27.26 0.76
N GLY A 98 -30.07 26.83 -0.49
CA GLY A 98 -30.94 27.32 -1.57
C GLY A 98 -32.40 26.84 -1.48
N GLN A 99 -32.71 25.87 -0.63
CA GLN A 99 -34.06 25.34 -0.42
C GLN A 99 -34.76 26.14 0.71
N ARG A 100 -35.90 26.73 0.42
CA ARG A 100 -36.67 27.53 1.41
C ARG A 100 -37.14 26.62 2.55
N GLY A 101 -36.89 27.04 3.80
CA GLY A 101 -37.39 26.36 4.99
C GLY A 101 -36.56 25.20 5.50
N THR A 102 -35.35 25.02 5.02
CA THR A 102 -34.45 23.98 5.54
C THR A 102 -33.87 24.41 6.88
N ASP A 103 -33.98 23.55 7.87
CA ASP A 103 -33.40 23.75 9.20
C ASP A 103 -31.85 23.80 9.09
N PRO A 104 -31.20 24.77 9.79
CA PRO A 104 -29.72 24.83 9.85
C PRO A 104 -29.05 23.53 10.22
N SER A 105 -29.60 22.74 11.13
CA SER A 105 -29.07 21.44 11.53
C SER A 105 -29.08 20.46 10.37
N HIS A 106 -30.14 20.42 9.58
CA HIS A 106 -30.25 19.55 8.40
C HIS A 106 -29.24 19.91 7.30
N MET A 107 -28.87 21.19 7.13
CA MET A 107 -27.86 21.64 6.17
C MET A 107 -26.48 21.12 6.56
N VAL A 108 -26.13 21.23 7.86
CA VAL A 108 -24.84 20.79 8.39
C VAL A 108 -24.72 19.27 8.35
N ASP A 109 -25.78 18.56 8.72
CA ASP A 109 -25.81 17.09 8.67
C ASP A 109 -25.71 16.57 7.24
N GLY A 110 -26.34 17.24 6.27
CA GLY A 110 -26.20 16.94 4.85
C GLY A 110 -24.75 17.07 4.37
N ALA A 111 -24.13 18.22 4.70
CA ALA A 111 -22.72 18.47 4.38
C ALA A 111 -21.80 17.43 5.02
N ARG A 112 -22.00 17.09 6.31
CA ARG A 112 -21.21 16.09 7.04
C ARG A 112 -21.31 14.71 6.38
N ARG A 113 -22.51 14.27 5.99
CA ARG A 113 -22.71 13.01 5.26
C ARG A 113 -22.00 13.01 3.90
N ALA A 114 -22.04 14.12 3.16
CA ALA A 114 -21.37 14.25 1.87
C ALA A 114 -19.85 14.21 2.02
N MET A 115 -19.29 14.89 3.02
CA MET A 115 -17.87 14.83 3.37
C MET A 115 -17.45 13.42 3.73
N ARG A 116 -18.20 12.75 4.62
CA ARG A 116 -17.87 11.39 5.07
C ARG A 116 -17.89 10.36 3.92
N ALA A 117 -18.87 10.46 3.03
CA ALA A 117 -18.93 9.60 1.85
C ALA A 117 -17.75 9.82 0.89
N THR A 118 -17.27 11.06 0.78
CA THR A 118 -16.10 11.38 -0.04
C THR A 118 -14.81 10.94 0.64
N PHE A 119 -14.69 11.16 1.96
CA PHE A 119 -13.59 10.69 2.78
C PHE A 119 -13.36 9.18 2.61
N GLN A 120 -14.41 8.36 2.72
CA GLN A 120 -14.28 6.90 2.54
C GLN A 120 -13.71 6.55 1.16
N ARG A 121 -14.21 7.18 0.09
CA ARG A 121 -13.69 6.95 -1.27
C ARG A 121 -12.24 7.37 -1.46
N GLU A 122 -11.85 8.48 -0.84
CA GLU A 122 -10.46 8.95 -0.89
C GLU A 122 -9.54 8.03 -0.08
N MET A 123 -9.99 7.53 1.07
CA MET A 123 -9.23 6.56 1.86
C MET A 123 -9.06 5.23 1.13
N ASP A 124 -10.12 4.68 0.52
CA ASP A 124 -10.04 3.48 -0.32
C ASP A 124 -9.00 3.63 -1.43
N PHE A 125 -8.92 4.82 -2.04
CA PHE A 125 -7.92 5.11 -3.06
C PHE A 125 -6.49 5.17 -2.49
N VAL A 126 -6.32 5.82 -1.34
CA VAL A 126 -5.02 5.97 -0.68
C VAL A 126 -4.54 4.62 -0.11
N GLU A 127 -5.41 3.72 0.33
CA GLU A 127 -5.07 2.39 0.85
C GLU A 127 -4.79 1.35 -0.23
N ARG A 128 -5.13 1.63 -1.48
CA ARG A 128 -4.93 0.68 -2.58
C ARG A 128 -3.51 0.12 -2.59
N HIS A 129 -3.37 -1.18 -2.83
CA HIS A 129 -2.14 -1.97 -2.86
C HIS A 129 -1.45 -2.22 -1.49
N LEU A 130 -1.95 -1.66 -0.36
CA LEU A 130 -1.41 -2.03 0.95
C LEU A 130 -1.63 -3.51 1.26
N ALA A 131 -2.79 -4.05 0.92
CA ALA A 131 -3.10 -5.47 1.12
C ALA A 131 -2.12 -6.39 0.37
N PHE A 132 -1.64 -5.98 -0.82
CA PHE A 132 -0.62 -6.73 -1.55
C PHE A 132 0.71 -6.74 -0.79
N LEU A 133 1.16 -5.60 -0.26
CA LEU A 133 2.40 -5.52 0.53
C LEU A 133 2.29 -6.35 1.82
N ALA A 134 1.14 -6.30 2.50
CA ALA A 134 0.88 -7.13 3.69
C ALA A 134 0.96 -8.63 3.36
N SER A 135 0.29 -9.06 2.28
CA SER A 135 0.31 -10.45 1.83
C SER A 135 1.71 -10.89 1.40
N THR A 136 2.43 -10.05 0.65
CA THR A 136 3.83 -10.34 0.27
C THR A 136 4.70 -10.54 1.51
N GLY A 137 4.60 -9.65 2.48
CA GLY A 137 5.37 -9.72 3.71
C GLY A 137 5.08 -10.95 4.56
N SER A 138 3.81 -11.35 4.65
CA SER A 138 3.40 -12.49 5.47
C SER A 138 3.55 -13.85 4.78
N VAL A 139 3.36 -13.93 3.47
CA VAL A 139 3.30 -15.21 2.73
C VAL A 139 4.64 -15.60 2.11
N SER A 140 5.43 -14.63 1.60
CA SER A 140 6.67 -14.95 0.88
C SER A 140 7.68 -15.78 1.67
N PRO A 141 7.86 -15.61 3.00
CA PRO A 141 8.76 -16.47 3.77
C PRO A 141 8.32 -17.93 3.77
N TYR A 142 7.01 -18.18 3.84
CA TYR A 142 6.47 -19.55 3.84
C TYR A 142 6.59 -20.21 2.46
N VAL A 143 6.41 -19.43 1.38
CA VAL A 143 6.66 -19.92 0.02
C VAL A 143 8.13 -20.25 -0.17
N GLY A 144 9.07 -19.43 0.34
CA GLY A 144 10.49 -19.74 0.37
C GLY A 144 10.81 -21.02 1.18
N LEU A 145 10.23 -21.15 2.36
CA LEU A 145 10.35 -22.34 3.20
C LEU A 145 9.83 -23.60 2.47
N PHE A 146 8.69 -23.50 1.80
CA PHE A 146 8.19 -24.60 0.96
C PHE A 146 9.22 -25.01 -0.09
N GLY A 147 9.86 -24.05 -0.76
CA GLY A 147 10.96 -24.31 -1.72
C GLY A 147 12.12 -25.06 -1.08
N THR A 148 12.49 -24.69 0.15
CA THR A 148 13.55 -25.38 0.91
C THR A 148 13.16 -26.82 1.26
N VAL A 149 11.99 -27.05 1.81
CA VAL A 149 11.51 -28.39 2.18
C VAL A 149 11.46 -29.29 0.94
N TRP A 150 10.92 -28.79 -0.17
CA TRP A 150 10.86 -29.52 -1.43
C TRP A 150 12.24 -29.84 -1.99
N GLY A 151 13.14 -28.87 -2.01
CA GLY A 151 14.51 -29.06 -2.54
C GLY A 151 15.31 -30.06 -1.73
N ILE A 152 15.28 -29.98 -0.40
CA ILE A 152 15.94 -30.94 0.48
C ILE A 152 15.35 -32.35 0.29
N MET A 153 14.03 -32.47 0.24
CA MET A 153 13.37 -33.74 -0.03
C MET A 153 13.81 -34.35 -1.36
N HIS A 154 13.91 -33.52 -2.41
CA HIS A 154 14.37 -33.97 -3.73
C HIS A 154 15.83 -34.42 -3.70
N ALA A 155 16.71 -33.68 -3.00
CA ALA A 155 18.11 -34.05 -2.83
C ALA A 155 18.27 -35.41 -2.12
N PHE A 156 17.52 -35.66 -1.06
CA PHE A 156 17.55 -36.95 -0.38
C PHE A 156 16.95 -38.09 -1.20
N ARG A 157 15.92 -37.86 -1.99
CA ARG A 157 15.36 -38.87 -2.90
C ARG A 157 16.38 -39.36 -3.94
N SER A 158 17.31 -38.53 -4.37
CA SER A 158 18.36 -38.91 -5.32
C SER A 158 19.33 -39.93 -4.73
N LEU A 159 19.44 -40.02 -3.40
CA LEU A 159 20.28 -41.01 -2.71
C LEU A 159 19.63 -42.42 -2.57
N ALA A 160 18.32 -42.52 -2.75
CA ALA A 160 17.60 -43.77 -2.50
C ALA A 160 18.10 -44.96 -3.32
N ASN A 161 18.77 -44.72 -4.48
CA ASN A 161 19.27 -45.76 -5.38
C ASN A 161 20.81 -45.83 -5.43
N VAL A 162 21.49 -45.18 -4.46
CA VAL A 162 22.97 -45.13 -4.45
C VAL A 162 23.49 -46.01 -3.31
N GLN A 163 24.37 -46.97 -3.63
CA GLN A 163 24.92 -47.91 -2.64
C GLN A 163 25.85 -47.25 -1.60
N GLN A 164 26.50 -46.16 -1.97
CA GLN A 164 27.38 -45.36 -1.10
C GLN A 164 26.95 -43.87 -1.17
N ALA A 165 26.09 -43.46 -0.25
CA ALA A 165 25.66 -42.08 -0.17
C ALA A 165 26.76 -41.22 0.47
N THR A 166 27.15 -40.16 -0.22
CA THR A 166 28.11 -39.18 0.29
C THR A 166 27.42 -37.81 0.48
N LEU A 167 27.86 -37.01 1.48
CA LEU A 167 27.37 -35.67 1.70
C LEU A 167 27.60 -34.77 0.48
N ALA A 168 28.67 -34.97 -0.29
CA ALA A 168 28.99 -34.24 -1.49
C ALA A 168 27.91 -34.34 -2.59
N GLN A 169 27.11 -35.41 -2.60
CA GLN A 169 26.05 -35.62 -3.58
C GLN A 169 24.79 -34.83 -3.27
N VAL A 170 24.50 -34.50 -1.99
CA VAL A 170 23.30 -33.79 -1.59
C VAL A 170 23.57 -32.30 -1.30
N ALA A 171 24.81 -31.94 -1.02
CA ALA A 171 25.19 -30.56 -0.67
C ALA A 171 24.73 -29.51 -1.72
N PRO A 172 24.85 -29.74 -3.04
CA PRO A 172 24.33 -28.79 -4.02
C PRO A 172 22.82 -28.59 -3.93
N GLY A 173 22.05 -29.68 -3.84
CA GLY A 173 20.59 -29.60 -3.74
C GLY A 173 20.09 -28.95 -2.44
N ILE A 174 20.83 -29.10 -1.34
CA ILE A 174 20.55 -28.38 -0.09
C ILE A 174 20.87 -26.88 -0.27
N ALA A 175 21.99 -26.54 -0.89
CA ALA A 175 22.35 -25.15 -1.15
C ALA A 175 21.32 -24.46 -2.04
N GLU A 176 20.86 -25.10 -3.11
CA GLU A 176 19.78 -24.61 -3.99
C GLU A 176 18.49 -24.34 -3.23
N ALA A 177 18.11 -25.25 -2.34
CA ALA A 177 16.92 -25.11 -1.51
C ALA A 177 17.01 -23.88 -0.61
N LEU A 178 18.15 -23.64 0.03
CA LEU A 178 18.38 -22.48 0.91
C LEU A 178 18.29 -21.15 0.14
N VAL A 179 18.67 -21.10 -1.13
CA VAL A 179 18.51 -19.91 -1.98
C VAL A 179 17.02 -19.53 -2.12
N ALA A 180 16.11 -20.50 -2.23
CA ALA A 180 14.67 -20.21 -2.32
C ALA A 180 14.16 -19.48 -1.07
N THR A 181 14.59 -19.91 0.13
CA THR A 181 14.23 -19.21 1.38
C THR A 181 14.83 -17.81 1.44
N ALA A 182 16.08 -17.64 1.03
CA ALA A 182 16.72 -16.32 1.00
C ALA A 182 15.98 -15.35 0.07
N ILE A 183 15.52 -15.80 -1.11
CA ILE A 183 14.69 -15.01 -2.02
C ILE A 183 13.33 -14.67 -1.38
N GLY A 184 12.71 -15.63 -0.69
CA GLY A 184 11.45 -15.40 0.04
C GLY A 184 11.56 -14.31 1.10
N LEU A 185 12.63 -14.32 1.89
CA LEU A 185 12.93 -13.29 2.89
C LEU A 185 13.26 -11.95 2.22
N PHE A 186 14.02 -11.95 1.13
CA PHE A 186 14.34 -10.75 0.38
C PHE A 186 13.09 -10.06 -0.20
N ALA A 187 12.07 -10.81 -0.61
CA ALA A 187 10.78 -10.28 -1.03
C ALA A 187 9.96 -9.74 0.15
N ALA A 188 9.97 -10.46 1.28
CA ALA A 188 9.11 -10.17 2.41
C ALA A 188 9.55 -8.94 3.23
N ILE A 189 10.84 -8.83 3.53
CA ILE A 189 11.35 -7.80 4.46
C ILE A 189 11.02 -6.38 3.99
N PRO A 190 11.33 -5.97 2.73
CA PRO A 190 10.98 -4.64 2.26
C PRO A 190 9.47 -4.40 2.24
N ALA A 191 8.68 -5.43 1.90
CA ALA A 191 7.21 -5.33 1.85
C ALA A 191 6.61 -5.06 3.23
N VAL A 192 7.07 -5.77 4.29
CA VAL A 192 6.61 -5.56 5.68
C VAL A 192 6.99 -4.16 6.16
N ILE A 193 8.23 -3.74 5.95
CA ILE A 193 8.71 -2.42 6.37
C ILE A 193 7.87 -1.32 5.69
N ALA A 194 7.65 -1.44 4.38
CA ALA A 194 6.87 -0.47 3.62
C ALA A 194 5.39 -0.47 4.05
N TYR A 195 4.78 -1.64 4.23
CA TYR A 195 3.41 -1.75 4.72
C TYR A 195 3.23 -1.05 6.06
N ASN A 196 4.05 -1.35 7.05
CA ASN A 196 3.96 -0.76 8.38
C ASN A 196 4.13 0.77 8.32
N ARG A 197 5.09 1.25 7.54
CA ARG A 197 5.33 2.68 7.37
C ARG A 197 4.14 3.38 6.73
N TYR A 198 3.66 2.85 5.61
CA TYR A 198 2.59 3.49 4.84
C TYR A 198 1.24 3.40 5.53
N SER A 199 0.93 2.31 6.25
CA SER A 199 -0.27 2.21 7.07
C SER A 199 -0.31 3.33 8.12
N HIS A 200 0.81 3.57 8.81
CA HIS A 200 0.90 4.65 9.78
C HIS A 200 0.78 6.05 9.15
N ASP A 201 1.43 6.28 8.00
CA ASP A 201 1.35 7.57 7.31
C ASP A 201 -0.08 7.84 6.80
N ILE A 202 -0.81 6.81 6.36
CA ILE A 202 -2.21 6.90 5.90
C ILE A 202 -3.15 7.15 7.08
N GLU A 203 -2.95 6.47 8.20
CA GLU A 203 -3.74 6.70 9.42
C GLU A 203 -3.61 8.17 9.91
N ARG A 204 -2.40 8.72 9.89
CA ARG A 204 -2.19 10.14 10.20
C ARG A 204 -2.92 11.07 9.25
N LEU A 205 -2.94 10.73 7.96
CA LEU A 205 -3.67 11.52 6.95
C LEU A 205 -5.18 11.42 7.17
N ALA A 206 -5.71 10.24 7.51
CA ALA A 206 -7.11 10.03 7.84
C ALA A 206 -7.55 10.87 9.05
N ASN A 207 -6.77 10.86 10.12
CA ASN A 207 -7.02 11.66 11.32
C ASN A 207 -7.05 13.18 11.03
N ARG A 208 -6.16 13.65 10.13
CA ARG A 208 -6.19 15.06 9.66
C ARG A 208 -7.48 15.39 8.92
N PHE A 209 -7.93 14.51 8.04
CA PHE A 209 -9.17 14.70 7.30
C PHE A 209 -10.38 14.70 8.22
N GLU A 210 -10.43 13.80 9.20
CA GLU A 210 -11.51 13.77 10.18
C GLU A 210 -11.56 15.04 11.03
N SER A 211 -10.40 15.50 11.53
CA SER A 211 -10.31 16.77 12.27
C SER A 211 -10.80 17.95 11.43
N PHE A 212 -10.37 18.02 10.17
CA PHE A 212 -10.82 19.05 9.24
C PHE A 212 -12.36 19.01 9.03
N MET A 213 -12.94 17.82 8.85
CA MET A 213 -14.40 17.68 8.65
C MET A 213 -15.19 18.19 9.86
N GLU A 214 -14.71 17.94 11.07
CA GLU A 214 -15.35 18.44 12.29
C GLU A 214 -15.23 19.97 12.41
N GLU A 215 -14.03 20.52 12.19
CA GLU A 215 -13.81 21.96 12.21
C GLU A 215 -14.62 22.70 11.15
N PHE A 216 -14.65 22.15 9.93
CA PHE A 216 -15.43 22.71 8.83
C PHE A 216 -16.95 22.63 9.11
N SER A 217 -17.41 21.52 9.68
CA SER A 217 -18.83 21.41 10.12
C SER A 217 -19.21 22.48 11.12
N ASN A 218 -18.32 22.84 12.06
CA ASN A 218 -18.56 23.92 13.02
C ASN A 218 -18.61 25.30 12.33
N ILE A 219 -17.80 25.52 11.29
CA ILE A 219 -17.84 26.75 10.49
C ILE A 219 -19.17 26.85 9.73
N LEU A 220 -19.60 25.76 9.08
CA LEU A 220 -20.87 25.70 8.36
C LEU A 220 -22.07 25.94 9.29
N HIS A 221 -22.03 25.39 10.52
CA HIS A 221 -23.08 25.62 11.51
C HIS A 221 -23.23 27.10 11.84
N ARG A 222 -22.10 27.79 12.07
CA ARG A 222 -22.12 29.25 12.32
C ARG A 222 -22.62 30.06 11.12
N GLN A 223 -22.42 29.58 9.89
CA GLN A 223 -22.94 30.22 8.69
C GLN A 223 -24.42 29.94 8.42
N ALA A 224 -24.92 28.78 8.86
CA ALA A 224 -26.32 28.39 8.69
C ALA A 224 -27.27 29.17 9.62
N VAL A 225 -26.77 29.65 10.78
CA VAL A 225 -27.54 30.40 11.79
C VAL A 225 -27.58 31.92 11.50
N LYS A 226 -26.66 32.40 10.64
CA LYS A 226 -26.67 33.80 10.16
C LYS A 226 -27.61 33.98 8.98
#